data_fd506d4b4ea5423c5d2bce918e786da7
#
_entry.id   fd506d4b4ea5423c5d2bce918e786da7
#
_cell.length_a   1.000
_cell.length_b   1.000
_cell.length_c   1.000
_cell.angle_alpha   90.00
_cell.angle_beta   90.00
_cell.angle_gamma   90.00
#
_symmetry.space_group_name_H-M   'P 1'
#
loop_
_entity.id
_entity.type
_entity.pdbx_description
1 polymer ?
#
loop_
_entity_poly.entity_id
_entity_poly.type
_entity_poly.pdbx_seq_one_letter_code
_entity_poly.pdbx_strand_id
1 'polypeptide(L)'
;MSTPKAPGLAVLPVSKSEGGASVRTLQPSGWPTPKGYANGMAADGRIVVTGGVIGWDSKGHLANGFLAQVRQTLVNIAVILAEGGARPEHLVRLTWYVIDMDEYLASLKELGMIYREIFGAHYPAMALVQVVRLVEKAARVEIEATAVVPR
;
A
#
# COMPACT_ATOMS: atom_id res chain seq x y z
N MET A 1 15.40 31.81 -34.15
CA MET A 1 14.92 30.49 -33.74
C MET A 1 14.13 30.66 -32.45
N SER A 2 12.82 30.51 -32.52
CA SER A 2 11.93 30.67 -31.36
C SER A 2 11.86 29.35 -30.59
N THR A 3 12.22 29.36 -29.31
CA THR A 3 12.06 28.21 -28.41
C THR A 3 10.57 27.94 -28.17
N PRO A 4 10.11 26.69 -28.30
CA PRO A 4 8.71 26.35 -28.00
C PRO A 4 8.43 26.54 -26.52
N LYS A 5 7.39 27.33 -26.22
CA LYS A 5 6.87 27.55 -24.88
C LYS A 5 6.31 26.24 -24.36
N ALA A 6 6.78 25.79 -23.20
CA ALA A 6 6.23 24.61 -22.53
C ALA A 6 4.71 24.78 -22.30
N PRO A 7 3.89 23.73 -22.49
CA PRO A 7 2.47 23.81 -22.21
C PRO A 7 2.28 24.09 -20.73
N GLY A 8 1.54 25.16 -20.44
CA GLY A 8 1.20 25.55 -19.06
C GLY A 8 0.46 24.43 -18.37
N LEU A 9 0.86 24.11 -17.13
CA LEU A 9 0.12 23.23 -16.25
C LEU A 9 -1.30 23.77 -16.08
N ALA A 10 -2.29 23.11 -16.68
CA ALA A 10 -3.68 23.45 -16.45
C ALA A 10 -4.00 23.04 -15.01
N VAL A 11 -4.27 24.04 -14.16
CA VAL A 11 -4.83 23.79 -12.83
C VAL A 11 -6.26 23.32 -13.04
N LEU A 12 -6.47 22.00 -12.90
CA LEU A 12 -7.80 21.42 -12.97
C LEU A 12 -8.63 21.91 -11.77
N PRO A 13 -9.92 22.23 -11.96
CA PRO A 13 -10.76 22.66 -10.86
C PRO A 13 -10.91 21.56 -9.82
N VAL A 14 -10.68 21.89 -8.56
CA VAL A 14 -10.94 21.00 -7.43
C VAL A 14 -12.46 20.77 -7.38
N SER A 15 -12.92 19.56 -7.73
CA SER A 15 -14.32 19.21 -7.56
C SER A 15 -14.63 19.19 -6.05
N LYS A 16 -15.63 19.95 -5.63
CA LYS A 16 -16.16 19.88 -4.26
C LYS A 16 -16.66 18.46 -4.02
N SER A 17 -16.10 17.77 -3.04
CA SER A 17 -16.60 16.48 -2.59
C SER A 17 -17.99 16.67 -1.96
N GLU A 18 -19.02 16.13 -2.56
CA GLU A 18 -20.27 15.88 -1.87
C GLU A 18 -20.05 14.83 -0.81
N GLY A 19 -20.54 15.07 0.41
CA GLY A 19 -20.25 14.26 1.58
C GLY A 19 -20.68 12.81 1.44
N GLY A 20 -19.83 11.89 1.90
CA GLY A 20 -20.21 10.50 2.11
C GLY A 20 -19.10 9.46 2.06
N ALA A 21 -18.11 9.53 1.20
CA ALA A 21 -17.03 8.55 1.14
C ALA A 21 -15.74 9.12 1.75
N SER A 22 -15.29 8.55 2.87
CA SER A 22 -14.08 8.99 3.55
C SER A 22 -12.80 8.68 2.80
N VAL A 23 -12.80 7.67 1.93
CA VAL A 23 -11.67 7.26 1.09
C VAL A 23 -12.11 7.19 -0.36
N ARG A 24 -11.37 7.84 -1.24
CA ARG A 24 -11.68 7.92 -2.68
C ARG A 24 -10.46 7.57 -3.51
N THR A 25 -10.63 6.67 -4.47
CA THR A 25 -9.62 6.34 -5.48
C THR A 25 -9.52 7.45 -6.51
N LEU A 26 -8.30 7.87 -6.83
CA LEU A 26 -8.00 8.87 -7.85
C LEU A 26 -7.60 8.16 -9.14
N GLN A 27 -8.50 8.20 -10.12
CA GLN A 27 -8.30 7.61 -11.44
C GLN A 27 -8.55 8.68 -12.52
N PRO A 28 -7.49 9.26 -13.12
CA PRO A 28 -7.67 10.23 -14.19
C PRO A 28 -8.39 9.61 -15.38
N SER A 29 -9.27 10.41 -16.00
CA SER A 29 -10.00 9.99 -17.20
C SER A 29 -9.04 9.63 -18.33
N GLY A 30 -9.29 8.50 -18.99
CA GLY A 30 -8.48 8.03 -20.12
C GLY A 30 -7.20 7.29 -19.72
N TRP A 31 -6.87 7.21 -18.42
CA TRP A 31 -5.73 6.40 -17.97
C TRP A 31 -6.12 4.92 -17.86
N PRO A 32 -5.19 4.01 -18.18
CA PRO A 32 -5.42 2.59 -17.93
C PRO A 32 -5.70 2.33 -16.44
N THR A 33 -6.70 1.48 -16.16
CA THR A 33 -7.00 1.08 -14.78
C THR A 33 -5.89 0.19 -14.25
N PRO A 34 -5.22 0.55 -13.13
CA PRO A 34 -4.19 -0.28 -12.55
C PRO A 34 -4.79 -1.57 -11.96
N LYS A 35 -3.98 -2.62 -11.89
CA LYS A 35 -4.36 -3.91 -11.30
C LYS A 35 -3.60 -4.13 -10.01
N GLY A 36 -4.32 -4.37 -8.91
CA GLY A 36 -3.75 -4.66 -7.61
C GLY A 36 -3.21 -3.45 -6.84
N TYR A 37 -3.44 -2.23 -7.33
CA TYR A 37 -3.09 -0.96 -6.67
C TYR A 37 -3.95 0.18 -7.22
N ALA A 38 -3.95 1.33 -6.55
CA ALA A 38 -4.51 2.58 -7.05
C ALA A 38 -3.39 3.55 -7.46
N ASN A 39 -3.64 4.39 -8.47
CA ASN A 39 -2.69 5.46 -8.86
C ASN A 39 -2.56 6.52 -7.77
N GLY A 40 -3.63 6.80 -7.05
CA GLY A 40 -3.67 7.73 -5.94
C GLY A 40 -4.93 7.55 -5.13
N MET A 41 -4.94 8.10 -3.94
CA MET A 41 -6.10 8.12 -3.05
C MET A 41 -6.23 9.47 -2.36
N ALA A 42 -7.46 9.84 -2.05
CA ALA A 42 -7.79 10.99 -1.21
C ALA A 42 -8.70 10.52 -0.08
N ALA A 43 -8.52 11.06 1.11
CA ALA A 43 -9.34 10.72 2.27
C ALA A 43 -9.40 11.88 3.26
N ASP A 44 -10.52 11.95 3.97
CA ASP A 44 -10.74 12.86 5.10
C ASP A 44 -10.90 12.03 6.38
N GLY A 45 -10.18 12.40 7.43
CA GLY A 45 -10.30 11.69 8.69
C GLY A 45 -9.06 11.73 9.55
N ARG A 46 -8.96 10.77 10.50
CA ARG A 46 -7.84 10.59 11.42
C ARG A 46 -6.81 9.64 10.80
N ILE A 47 -5.56 10.08 10.73
CA ILE A 47 -4.45 9.29 10.19
C ILE A 47 -4.01 8.24 11.21
N VAL A 48 -3.82 7.01 10.73
CA VAL A 48 -3.20 5.89 11.45
C VAL A 48 -2.08 5.34 10.59
N VAL A 49 -0.87 5.28 11.11
CA VAL A 49 0.32 4.81 10.38
C VAL A 49 0.99 3.66 11.11
N THR A 50 1.58 2.74 10.35
CA THR A 50 2.54 1.78 10.91
C THR A 50 3.97 2.26 10.67
N GLY A 51 4.92 1.76 11.45
CA GLY A 51 6.32 1.74 11.04
C GLY A 51 6.55 0.70 9.94
N GLY A 52 7.80 0.43 9.61
CA GLY A 52 8.16 -0.70 8.77
C GLY A 52 7.88 -2.01 9.52
N VAL A 53 7.07 -2.87 8.92
CA VAL A 53 6.61 -4.13 9.51
C VAL A 53 7.18 -5.29 8.72
N ILE A 54 7.74 -6.27 9.42
CA ILE A 54 8.23 -7.53 8.84
C ILE A 54 7.46 -8.73 9.41
N GLY A 55 7.76 -9.91 8.95
CA GLY A 55 6.98 -11.13 9.22
C GLY A 55 7.31 -11.80 10.56
N TRP A 56 7.48 -11.05 11.66
CA TRP A 56 7.59 -11.61 13.01
C TRP A 56 6.22 -12.02 13.55
N ASP A 57 6.17 -13.17 14.21
CA ASP A 57 5.01 -13.54 15.00
C ASP A 57 5.02 -12.85 16.39
N SER A 58 4.00 -13.11 17.19
CA SER A 58 3.87 -12.52 18.55
C SER A 58 4.96 -12.98 19.52
N LYS A 59 5.73 -14.02 19.19
CA LYS A 59 6.86 -14.53 19.97
C LYS A 59 8.22 -14.02 19.46
N GLY A 60 8.21 -13.19 18.42
CA GLY A 60 9.42 -12.66 17.79
C GLY A 60 10.12 -13.62 16.83
N HIS A 61 9.45 -14.69 16.39
CA HIS A 61 9.97 -15.58 15.36
C HIS A 61 9.62 -15.06 13.97
N LEU A 62 10.62 -14.95 13.11
CA LEU A 62 10.42 -14.55 11.72
C LEU A 62 9.88 -15.75 10.91
N ALA A 63 8.84 -15.53 10.15
CA ALA A 63 8.30 -16.55 9.25
C ALA A 63 9.36 -17.01 8.23
N ASN A 64 9.32 -18.28 7.84
CA ASN A 64 10.30 -18.86 6.93
C ASN A 64 9.84 -18.78 5.49
N GLY A 65 10.61 -18.08 4.66
CA GLY A 65 10.35 -17.90 3.24
C GLY A 65 9.50 -16.66 2.92
N PHE A 66 9.60 -16.21 1.67
CA PHE A 66 9.04 -14.94 1.22
C PHE A 66 7.52 -14.87 1.41
N LEU A 67 6.77 -15.83 0.89
CA LEU A 67 5.30 -15.82 0.98
C LEU A 67 4.79 -15.90 2.41
N ALA A 68 5.44 -16.72 3.25
CA ALA A 68 5.08 -16.81 4.67
C ALA A 68 5.37 -15.48 5.39
N GLN A 69 6.47 -14.82 5.07
CA GLN A 69 6.80 -13.49 5.61
C GLN A 69 5.81 -12.43 5.13
N VAL A 70 5.41 -12.43 3.86
CA VAL A 70 4.38 -11.52 3.36
C VAL A 70 3.07 -11.71 4.12
N ARG A 71 2.61 -12.96 4.25
CA ARG A 71 1.38 -13.27 4.99
C ARG A 71 1.45 -12.73 6.43
N GLN A 72 2.49 -13.06 7.15
CA GLN A 72 2.65 -12.60 8.54
C GLN A 72 2.76 -11.08 8.63
N THR A 73 3.46 -10.45 7.70
CA THR A 73 3.58 -8.98 7.66
C THR A 73 2.22 -8.30 7.47
N LEU A 74 1.40 -8.79 6.53
CA LEU A 74 0.07 -8.24 6.30
C LEU A 74 -0.87 -8.47 7.49
N VAL A 75 -0.81 -9.62 8.13
CA VAL A 75 -1.55 -9.90 9.39
C VAL A 75 -1.11 -8.92 10.48
N ASN A 76 0.19 -8.72 10.65
CA ASN A 76 0.73 -7.78 11.64
C ASN A 76 0.24 -6.35 11.39
N ILE A 77 0.24 -5.90 10.12
CA ILE A 77 -0.28 -4.59 9.74
C ILE A 77 -1.76 -4.47 10.11
N ALA A 78 -2.58 -5.48 9.79
CA ALA A 78 -4.00 -5.47 10.14
C ALA A 78 -4.21 -5.34 11.66
N VAL A 79 -3.42 -6.05 12.46
CA VAL A 79 -3.48 -5.97 13.93
C VAL A 79 -3.07 -4.59 14.44
N ILE A 80 -1.97 -4.04 13.93
CA ILE A 80 -1.51 -2.69 14.32
C ILE A 80 -2.54 -1.62 13.95
N LEU A 81 -3.10 -1.68 12.75
CA LEU A 81 -4.13 -0.74 12.31
C LEU A 81 -5.37 -0.81 13.19
N ALA A 82 -5.77 -2.03 13.61
CA ALA A 82 -6.92 -2.24 14.50
C ALA A 82 -6.73 -1.57 15.86
N GLU A 83 -5.51 -1.54 16.42
CA GLU A 83 -5.20 -0.77 17.65
C GLU A 83 -5.50 0.72 17.49
N GLY A 84 -5.32 1.26 16.28
CA GLY A 84 -5.69 2.63 15.92
C GLY A 84 -7.15 2.80 15.50
N GLY A 85 -7.98 1.76 15.58
CA GLY A 85 -9.36 1.78 15.12
C GLY A 85 -9.52 1.77 13.60
N ALA A 86 -8.47 1.40 12.87
CA ALA A 86 -8.50 1.31 11.42
C ALA A 86 -8.72 -0.13 10.95
N ARG A 87 -9.33 -0.26 9.78
CA ARG A 87 -9.58 -1.52 9.08
C ARG A 87 -8.95 -1.47 7.69
N PRO A 88 -8.80 -2.60 6.98
CA PRO A 88 -8.20 -2.61 5.65
C PRO A 88 -8.81 -1.62 4.65
N GLU A 89 -10.12 -1.40 4.66
CA GLU A 89 -10.79 -0.42 3.79
C GLU A 89 -10.42 1.04 4.07
N HIS A 90 -9.76 1.31 5.19
CA HIS A 90 -9.23 2.64 5.51
C HIS A 90 -7.82 2.89 4.97
N LEU A 91 -7.16 1.86 4.41
CA LEU A 91 -5.83 2.00 3.83
C LEU A 91 -5.83 2.97 2.66
N VAL A 92 -4.88 3.90 2.67
CA VAL A 92 -4.64 4.86 1.58
C VAL A 92 -3.28 4.68 0.93
N ARG A 93 -2.33 4.06 1.61
CA ARG A 93 -0.99 3.77 1.10
C ARG A 93 -0.40 2.52 1.72
N LEU A 94 0.24 1.73 0.86
CA LEU A 94 1.22 0.70 1.24
C LEU A 94 2.53 0.97 0.50
N THR A 95 3.66 0.86 1.19
CA THR A 95 4.97 0.83 0.56
C THR A 95 5.65 -0.48 0.91
N TRP A 96 6.05 -1.21 -0.11
CA TRP A 96 6.72 -2.50 0.00
C TRP A 96 8.19 -2.37 -0.34
N TYR A 97 9.02 -2.93 0.52
CA TYR A 97 10.45 -3.07 0.32
C TYR A 97 10.77 -4.56 0.25
N VAL A 98 11.27 -5.02 -0.89
CA VAL A 98 11.65 -6.41 -1.10
C VAL A 98 13.15 -6.51 -1.37
N ILE A 99 13.78 -7.59 -1.00
CA ILE A 99 15.22 -7.79 -1.26
C ILE A 99 15.49 -8.54 -2.55
N ASP A 100 14.46 -9.13 -3.16
CA ASP A 100 14.56 -9.88 -4.42
C ASP A 100 13.30 -9.65 -5.28
N MET A 101 13.45 -8.84 -6.31
CA MET A 101 12.36 -8.52 -7.23
C MET A 101 11.92 -9.73 -8.05
N ASP A 102 12.85 -10.62 -8.41
CA ASP A 102 12.52 -11.81 -9.20
C ASP A 102 11.66 -12.78 -8.40
N GLU A 103 11.94 -12.93 -7.11
CA GLU A 103 11.11 -13.70 -6.19
C GLU A 103 9.70 -13.13 -6.07
N TYR A 104 9.58 -11.81 -5.95
CA TYR A 104 8.29 -11.12 -5.94
C TYR A 104 7.51 -11.36 -7.24
N LEU A 105 8.14 -11.14 -8.39
CA LEU A 105 7.49 -11.29 -9.70
C LEU A 105 7.08 -12.74 -9.99
N ALA A 106 7.85 -13.72 -9.51
CA ALA A 106 7.51 -15.14 -9.60
C ALA A 106 6.33 -15.57 -8.71
N SER A 107 5.94 -14.72 -7.74
CA SER A 107 4.95 -15.06 -6.71
C SER A 107 3.65 -14.25 -6.84
N LEU A 108 3.42 -13.54 -7.93
CA LEU A 108 2.30 -12.59 -8.07
C LEU A 108 0.93 -13.22 -7.83
N LYS A 109 0.70 -14.44 -8.29
CA LYS A 109 -0.57 -15.14 -8.11
C LYS A 109 -0.85 -15.43 -6.63
N GLU A 110 0.10 -16.00 -5.95
CA GLU A 110 0.01 -16.34 -4.52
C GLU A 110 -0.08 -15.09 -3.67
N LEU A 111 0.67 -14.04 -4.00
CA LEU A 111 0.60 -12.74 -3.34
C LEU A 111 -0.80 -12.13 -3.44
N GLY A 112 -1.41 -12.18 -4.61
CA GLY A 112 -2.77 -11.71 -4.82
C GLY A 112 -3.79 -12.48 -3.97
N MET A 113 -3.63 -13.79 -3.81
CA MET A 113 -4.48 -14.61 -2.95
C MET A 113 -4.31 -14.24 -1.47
N ILE A 114 -3.09 -14.14 -0.99
CA ILE A 114 -2.76 -13.75 0.39
C ILE A 114 -3.32 -12.35 0.70
N TYR A 115 -3.11 -11.40 -0.20
CA TYR A 115 -3.59 -10.03 -0.03
C TYR A 115 -5.13 -9.99 0.11
N ARG A 116 -5.86 -10.63 -0.78
CA ARG A 116 -7.33 -10.66 -0.74
C ARG A 116 -7.88 -11.37 0.49
N GLU A 117 -7.20 -12.41 0.96
CA GLU A 117 -7.58 -13.11 2.19
C GLU A 117 -7.51 -12.20 3.42
N ILE A 118 -6.50 -11.33 3.52
CA ILE A 118 -6.23 -10.50 4.70
C ILE A 118 -6.87 -9.13 4.57
N PHE A 119 -6.74 -8.47 3.42
CA PHE A 119 -7.19 -7.08 3.21
C PHE A 119 -8.44 -6.96 2.32
N GLY A 120 -8.91 -8.06 1.74
CA GLY A 120 -10.05 -8.03 0.82
C GLY A 120 -9.70 -7.43 -0.54
N ALA A 121 -10.71 -6.90 -1.23
CA ALA A 121 -10.57 -6.32 -2.57
C ALA A 121 -10.26 -4.81 -2.55
N HIS A 122 -9.78 -4.27 -1.44
CA HIS A 122 -9.39 -2.87 -1.32
C HIS A 122 -7.90 -2.71 -1.64
N TYR A 123 -7.61 -1.93 -2.68
CA TYR A 123 -6.24 -1.70 -3.17
C TYR A 123 -5.88 -0.22 -3.03
N PRO A 124 -5.05 0.15 -2.04
CA PRO A 124 -4.62 1.54 -1.86
C PRO A 124 -3.60 1.97 -2.90
N ALA A 125 -3.23 3.24 -2.87
CA ALA A 125 -2.03 3.72 -3.54
C ALA A 125 -0.82 2.93 -3.03
N MET A 126 0.03 2.45 -3.95
CA MET A 126 1.07 1.49 -3.60
C MET A 126 2.37 1.79 -4.36
N ALA A 127 3.49 1.66 -3.67
CA ALA A 127 4.80 1.55 -4.27
C ALA A 127 5.46 0.25 -3.81
N LEU A 128 6.22 -0.38 -4.69
CA LEU A 128 7.04 -1.55 -4.38
C LEU A 128 8.41 -1.38 -5.01
N VAL A 129 9.45 -1.48 -4.20
CA VAL A 129 10.83 -1.30 -4.63
C VAL A 129 11.73 -2.39 -4.07
N GLN A 130 12.76 -2.75 -4.83
CA GLN A 130 13.83 -3.60 -4.33
C GLN A 130 14.84 -2.74 -3.56
N VAL A 131 15.24 -3.21 -2.39
CA VAL A 131 16.30 -2.62 -1.57
C VAL A 131 17.49 -3.56 -1.44
N VAL A 132 18.65 -3.02 -1.12
CA VAL A 132 19.88 -3.82 -1.00
C VAL A 132 19.79 -4.80 0.16
N ARG A 133 19.22 -4.37 1.28
CA ARG A 133 19.00 -5.18 2.49
C ARG A 133 18.01 -4.49 3.43
N LEU A 134 17.50 -5.25 4.37
CA LEU A 134 16.69 -4.77 5.49
C LEU A 134 17.51 -4.84 6.78
N VAL A 135 17.04 -4.16 7.83
CA VAL A 135 17.72 -4.16 9.14
C VAL A 135 17.83 -5.58 9.69
N GLU A 136 16.71 -6.35 9.62
CA GLU A 136 16.72 -7.77 9.92
C GLU A 136 17.24 -8.53 8.69
N LYS A 137 18.40 -9.22 8.87
CA LYS A 137 19.10 -9.90 7.76
C LYS A 137 18.28 -11.03 7.12
N ALA A 138 17.43 -11.69 7.90
CA ALA A 138 16.59 -12.78 7.43
C ALA A 138 15.25 -12.29 6.84
N ALA A 139 14.92 -11.02 6.97
CA ALA A 139 13.72 -10.45 6.38
C ALA A 139 13.86 -10.34 4.86
N ARG A 140 12.83 -10.77 4.15
CA ARG A 140 12.74 -10.72 2.69
C ARG A 140 11.80 -9.63 2.20
N VAL A 141 10.97 -9.11 3.10
CA VAL A 141 9.99 -8.06 2.84
C VAL A 141 9.80 -7.21 4.09
N GLU A 142 9.59 -5.92 3.87
CA GLU A 142 9.15 -4.97 4.88
C GLU A 142 8.07 -4.10 4.24
N ILE A 143 6.99 -3.82 4.97
CA ILE A 143 5.86 -3.04 4.47
C ILE A 143 5.50 -1.99 5.51
N GLU A 144 5.25 -0.77 5.04
CA GLU A 144 4.65 0.29 5.85
C GLU A 144 3.28 0.67 5.30
N ALA A 145 2.38 1.08 6.18
CA ALA A 145 0.99 1.37 5.85
C ALA A 145 0.53 2.71 6.42
N THR A 146 -0.31 3.38 5.65
CA THR A 146 -1.05 4.56 6.10
C THR A 146 -2.54 4.32 5.88
N ALA A 147 -3.33 4.53 6.91
CA ALA A 147 -4.79 4.48 6.87
C ALA A 147 -5.38 5.82 7.30
N VAL A 148 -6.59 6.10 6.85
CA VAL A 148 -7.38 7.27 7.27
C VAL A 148 -8.75 6.78 7.72
N VAL A 149 -9.03 6.95 9.02
CA VAL A 149 -10.30 6.56 9.63
C VAL A 149 -11.27 7.73 9.56
N PRO A 150 -12.49 7.55 9.04
CA PRO A 150 -13.50 8.59 9.02
C PRO A 150 -13.78 9.17 10.41
N ARG A 151 -14.10 10.45 10.48
CA ARG A 151 -14.58 11.11 11.71
C ARG A 151 -16.06 10.86 11.91
#